data_693cd0eec4444c814f0bc98968a6f9c2
#
_entry.id   693cd0eec4444c814f0bc98968a6f9c2
#
_cell.length_a   1.000
_cell.length_b   1.000
_cell.length_c   1.000
_cell.angle_alpha   90.00
_cell.angle_beta   90.00
_cell.angle_gamma   90.00
#
_symmetry.space_group_name_H-M   'P 1'
#
loop_
_entity.id
_entity.type
_entity.pdbx_description
1 polymer ?
#
loop_
_entity_poly.entity_id
_entity_poly.type
_entity_poly.pdbx_seq_one_letter_code
_entity_poly.pdbx_strand_id
1 'polypeptide(L)'
;GPDTRLKLDYDPASCILPLRVERGIVTEAAFVSECMMEGKPAVYLQTHTGNETRRTIRNEWFRVTDGVSGAPVFEALQAPPGTAESITVDGSPPWFAMFSPAAVKNLDGGTGLGMSVFAEALSEAQGIDLAFDNYREDIRLGHKKIFYSADICRKVVDQDGVEHSIPPDDDVQSQFVTLPQKEGSLDQSSEYHEYNPDLRVEQNHKAVQDMLNLFSFKCGLGCHRYNFELGNVTTATEYNGSRQDLVASANKNQIPIEGSLVGIVRAILWAAKNLQGAAVDPETPISVDWDDSYVTDAETRMSQMRDDALSGLLPRYKYLSARYGVSEEDARKLAQEAADENKQPELSFGGGG
;
A
#
# COMPACT_ATOMS: atom_id res chain seq x y z
N GLY A 1 -35.88 -3.41 12.50
CA GLY A 1 -35.36 -4.57 13.22
C GLY A 1 -33.84 -4.47 13.35
N PRO A 2 -33.17 -5.20 14.25
CA PRO A 2 -31.73 -5.22 14.32
C PRO A 2 -31.13 -5.65 12.97
N ASP A 3 -30.06 -4.99 12.57
CA ASP A 3 -29.34 -5.33 11.33
C ASP A 3 -28.71 -6.73 11.52
N THR A 4 -29.30 -7.74 10.87
CA THR A 4 -28.85 -9.14 10.96
C THR A 4 -27.76 -9.49 9.96
N ARG A 5 -27.24 -8.50 9.21
CA ARG A 5 -26.18 -8.74 8.23
C ARG A 5 -24.84 -8.96 8.93
N LEU A 6 -24.10 -9.95 8.47
CA LEU A 6 -22.70 -10.13 8.86
C LEU A 6 -21.90 -8.95 8.35
N LYS A 7 -21.04 -8.40 9.21
CA LYS A 7 -20.12 -7.32 8.89
C LYS A 7 -18.70 -7.82 9.00
N LEU A 8 -17.85 -7.33 8.14
CA LEU A 8 -16.41 -7.59 8.15
C LEU A 8 -15.71 -6.27 8.41
N ASP A 9 -14.87 -6.24 9.43
CA ASP A 9 -14.04 -5.11 9.77
C ASP A 9 -12.56 -5.44 9.53
N TYR A 10 -11.75 -4.41 9.31
CA TYR A 10 -10.31 -4.52 9.08
C TYR A 10 -9.57 -3.67 10.10
N ASP A 11 -8.78 -4.34 10.93
CA ASP A 11 -7.98 -3.68 11.96
C ASP A 11 -6.49 -3.69 11.57
N PRO A 12 -5.78 -2.56 11.71
CA PRO A 12 -4.34 -2.53 11.54
C PRO A 12 -3.62 -3.30 12.66
N ALA A 13 -2.42 -3.78 12.38
CA ALA A 13 -1.64 -4.56 13.35
C ALA A 13 -1.40 -3.85 14.69
N SER A 14 -1.41 -2.51 14.70
CA SER A 14 -1.29 -1.69 15.93
C SER A 14 -2.49 -1.81 16.87
N CYS A 15 -3.66 -2.22 16.35
CA CYS A 15 -4.90 -2.40 17.11
C CYS A 15 -5.12 -3.86 17.54
N ILE A 16 -4.18 -4.76 17.26
CA ILE A 16 -4.31 -6.19 17.52
C ILE A 16 -3.33 -6.61 18.60
N LEU A 17 -3.86 -7.25 19.65
CA LEU A 17 -3.10 -7.84 20.75
C LEU A 17 -3.22 -9.37 20.66
N PRO A 18 -2.21 -10.10 20.16
CA PRO A 18 -2.18 -11.55 20.19
C PRO A 18 -2.14 -12.03 21.64
N LEU A 19 -3.13 -12.83 22.04
CA LEU A 19 -3.21 -13.38 23.39
C LEU A 19 -2.59 -14.78 23.47
N ARG A 20 -2.77 -15.57 22.42
CA ARG A 20 -2.21 -16.92 22.31
C ARG A 20 -1.72 -17.19 20.90
N VAL A 21 -0.48 -17.66 20.82
CA VAL A 21 0.16 -18.04 19.55
C VAL A 21 0.57 -19.49 19.62
N GLU A 22 0.09 -20.31 18.70
CA GLU A 22 0.45 -21.72 18.58
C GLU A 22 1.09 -21.97 17.21
N ARG A 23 2.34 -22.45 17.22
CA ARG A 23 3.10 -22.74 15.97
C ARG A 23 3.15 -21.57 14.98
N GLY A 24 3.25 -20.34 15.50
CA GLY A 24 3.27 -19.14 14.67
C GLY A 24 1.89 -18.64 14.19
N ILE A 25 0.81 -19.31 14.58
CA ILE A 25 -0.57 -18.91 14.27
C ILE A 25 -1.21 -18.31 15.51
N VAL A 26 -1.81 -17.14 15.37
CA VAL A 26 -2.59 -16.50 16.44
C VAL A 26 -3.92 -17.24 16.59
N THR A 27 -4.13 -17.86 17.74
CA THR A 27 -5.36 -18.62 18.04
C THR A 27 -6.33 -17.85 18.92
N GLU A 28 -5.83 -16.89 19.70
CA GLU A 28 -6.63 -15.97 20.50
C GLU A 28 -6.07 -14.56 20.34
N ALA A 29 -6.95 -13.58 20.20
CA ALA A 29 -6.58 -12.19 20.01
C ALA A 29 -7.57 -11.22 20.65
N ALA A 30 -7.09 -10.03 20.98
CA ALA A 30 -7.92 -8.90 21.33
C ALA A 30 -7.73 -7.78 20.30
N PHE A 31 -8.85 -7.14 19.95
CA PHE A 31 -8.92 -6.04 18.99
C PHE A 31 -9.33 -4.77 19.74
N VAL A 32 -8.60 -3.70 19.51
CA VAL A 32 -8.79 -2.42 20.19
C VAL A 32 -9.20 -1.38 19.15
N SER A 33 -10.34 -0.74 19.36
CA SER A 33 -10.83 0.30 18.45
C SER A 33 -11.24 1.54 19.24
N GLU A 34 -10.98 2.71 18.70
CA GLU A 34 -11.52 3.96 19.25
C GLU A 34 -12.99 4.09 18.84
N CYS A 35 -13.83 4.52 19.79
CA CYS A 35 -15.25 4.74 19.55
C CYS A 35 -15.75 5.98 20.31
N MET A 36 -16.99 6.37 20.04
CA MET A 36 -17.67 7.45 20.76
C MET A 36 -18.81 6.85 21.57
N MET A 37 -18.82 7.07 22.88
CA MET A 37 -19.90 6.70 23.76
C MET A 37 -20.44 7.94 24.49
N GLU A 38 -21.74 8.18 24.37
CA GLU A 38 -22.41 9.35 24.97
C GLU A 38 -21.74 10.69 24.59
N GLY A 39 -21.22 10.79 23.36
CA GLY A 39 -20.53 11.98 22.85
C GLY A 39 -19.11 12.18 23.40
N LYS A 40 -18.53 11.19 24.07
CA LYS A 40 -17.16 11.22 24.61
C LYS A 40 -16.32 10.11 23.99
N PRO A 41 -15.00 10.34 23.83
CA PRO A 41 -14.07 9.31 23.37
C PRO A 41 -14.07 8.11 24.34
N ALA A 42 -14.11 6.91 23.77
CA ALA A 42 -14.02 5.65 24.49
C ALA A 42 -13.21 4.64 23.67
N VAL A 43 -12.76 3.58 24.33
CA VAL A 43 -12.06 2.47 23.70
C VAL A 43 -12.96 1.23 23.77
N TYR A 44 -13.15 0.60 22.62
CA TYR A 44 -13.80 -0.69 22.50
C TYR A 44 -12.76 -1.79 22.41
N LEU A 45 -12.88 -2.79 23.26
CA LEU A 45 -12.03 -3.97 23.32
C LEU A 45 -12.87 -5.21 23.01
N GLN A 46 -12.55 -5.88 21.90
CA GLN A 46 -13.16 -7.15 21.56
C GLN A 46 -12.13 -8.27 21.73
N THR A 47 -12.41 -9.22 22.62
CA THR A 47 -11.49 -10.31 22.94
C THR A 47 -12.05 -11.64 22.44
N HIS A 48 -11.26 -12.35 21.63
CA HIS A 48 -11.57 -13.68 21.11
C HIS A 48 -10.71 -14.73 21.79
N THR A 49 -11.31 -15.61 22.56
CA THR A 49 -10.65 -16.70 23.30
C THR A 49 -11.30 -18.05 23.05
N GLY A 50 -10.59 -19.12 23.38
CA GLY A 50 -11.10 -20.48 23.28
C GLY A 50 -10.37 -21.35 22.26
N ASN A 51 -10.95 -22.46 21.93
CA ASN A 51 -10.39 -23.49 21.05
C ASN A 51 -11.42 -23.93 19.97
N GLU A 52 -11.10 -24.99 19.23
CA GLU A 52 -11.95 -25.51 18.17
C GLU A 52 -13.33 -26.00 18.66
N THR A 53 -13.46 -26.43 19.92
CA THR A 53 -14.74 -26.92 20.48
C THR A 53 -15.58 -25.79 21.00
N ARG A 54 -15.01 -24.76 21.58
CA ARG A 54 -15.74 -23.65 22.19
C ARG A 54 -14.98 -22.35 22.11
N ARG A 55 -15.61 -21.30 21.59
CA ARG A 55 -15.07 -19.95 21.49
C ARG A 55 -15.93 -18.97 22.23
N THR A 56 -15.27 -18.00 22.87
CA THR A 56 -15.92 -16.89 23.57
C THR A 56 -15.43 -15.58 22.98
N ILE A 57 -16.36 -14.72 22.61
CA ILE A 57 -16.11 -13.34 22.17
C ILE A 57 -16.64 -12.46 23.29
N ARG A 58 -15.80 -11.60 23.81
CA ARG A 58 -16.14 -10.65 24.88
C ARG A 58 -15.97 -9.24 24.36
N ASN A 59 -16.98 -8.41 24.63
CA ASN A 59 -17.05 -7.02 24.22
C ASN A 59 -17.02 -6.13 25.45
N GLU A 60 -16.05 -5.22 25.54
CA GLU A 60 -15.83 -4.35 26.67
C GLU A 60 -15.60 -2.92 26.19
N TRP A 61 -16.07 -1.93 26.93
CA TRP A 61 -15.92 -0.52 26.63
C TRP A 61 -15.26 0.19 27.80
N PHE A 62 -14.32 1.08 27.50
CA PHE A 62 -13.57 1.81 28.51
C PHE A 62 -13.55 3.29 28.18
N ARG A 63 -13.76 4.14 29.18
CA ARG A 63 -13.41 5.56 29.09
C ARG A 63 -11.95 5.71 29.46
N VAL A 64 -11.20 6.45 28.63
CA VAL A 64 -9.81 6.77 28.93
C VAL A 64 -9.75 8.16 29.54
N THR A 65 -9.12 8.29 30.68
CA THR A 65 -8.90 9.56 31.37
C THR A 65 -7.42 9.69 31.73
N ASP A 66 -6.92 10.91 31.78
CA ASP A 66 -5.55 11.17 32.21
C ASP A 66 -5.44 10.96 33.71
N GLY A 67 -4.59 10.06 34.15
CA GLY A 67 -4.26 9.83 35.52
C GLY A 67 -3.32 10.89 36.10
N VAL A 68 -3.23 10.96 37.41
CA VAL A 68 -2.41 11.94 38.16
C VAL A 68 -0.92 11.86 37.81
N SER A 69 -0.45 10.72 37.29
CA SER A 69 0.93 10.48 36.86
C SER A 69 1.16 10.62 35.34
N GLY A 70 0.14 11.08 34.59
CA GLY A 70 0.18 11.10 33.13
C GLY A 70 -0.03 9.73 32.47
N ALA A 71 -0.23 8.66 33.25
CA ALA A 71 -0.60 7.35 32.73
C ALA A 71 -2.12 7.29 32.48
N PRO A 72 -2.59 6.65 31.38
CA PRO A 72 -4.02 6.53 31.11
C PRO A 72 -4.70 5.64 32.17
N VAL A 73 -5.87 6.09 32.62
CA VAL A 73 -6.75 5.32 33.51
C VAL A 73 -7.95 4.86 32.70
N PHE A 74 -8.25 3.57 32.79
CA PHE A 74 -9.36 2.93 32.10
C PHE A 74 -10.53 2.70 33.07
N GLU A 75 -11.65 3.35 32.80
CA GLU A 75 -12.91 3.16 33.53
C GLU A 75 -13.85 2.32 32.66
N ALA A 76 -14.30 1.18 33.19
CA ALA A 76 -15.23 0.32 32.48
C ALA A 76 -16.59 1.00 32.28
N LEU A 77 -17.12 0.92 31.06
CA LEU A 77 -18.44 1.43 30.69
C LEU A 77 -19.41 0.27 30.45
N GLN A 78 -20.70 0.56 30.61
CA GLN A 78 -21.73 -0.42 30.24
C GLN A 78 -21.82 -0.60 28.72
N ALA A 79 -22.11 -1.82 28.30
CA ALA A 79 -22.33 -2.12 26.90
C ALA A 79 -23.47 -1.26 26.31
N PRO A 80 -23.35 -0.82 25.06
CA PRO A 80 -24.46 -0.13 24.38
C PRO A 80 -25.70 -1.02 24.31
N PRO A 81 -26.92 -0.43 24.37
CA PRO A 81 -28.16 -1.21 24.27
C PRO A 81 -28.20 -2.07 23.03
N GLY A 82 -28.53 -3.35 23.20
CA GLY A 82 -28.61 -4.33 22.12
C GLY A 82 -27.30 -5.02 21.77
N THR A 83 -26.20 -4.72 22.46
CA THR A 83 -24.92 -5.40 22.28
C THR A 83 -24.71 -6.43 23.39
N ALA A 84 -24.35 -7.67 23.05
CA ALA A 84 -24.02 -8.70 24.02
C ALA A 84 -22.61 -8.46 24.57
N GLU A 85 -22.46 -8.46 25.91
CA GLU A 85 -21.14 -8.35 26.54
C GLU A 85 -20.28 -9.59 26.31
N SER A 86 -20.91 -10.75 26.16
CA SER A 86 -20.21 -12.00 25.85
C SER A 86 -21.07 -12.91 25.00
N ILE A 87 -20.46 -13.51 24.01
CA ILE A 87 -21.06 -14.50 23.11
C ILE A 87 -20.18 -15.75 23.19
N THR A 88 -20.78 -16.89 23.50
CA THR A 88 -20.10 -18.17 23.49
C THR A 88 -20.74 -19.07 22.41
N VAL A 89 -19.91 -19.66 21.57
CA VAL A 89 -20.32 -20.52 20.46
C VAL A 89 -19.54 -21.82 20.48
N ASP A 90 -20.19 -22.92 20.17
CA ASP A 90 -19.58 -24.24 20.12
C ASP A 90 -19.33 -24.65 18.66
N GLY A 91 -18.19 -25.32 18.40
CA GLY A 91 -17.82 -25.82 17.06
C GLY A 91 -17.60 -24.75 16.00
N SER A 92 -17.29 -23.54 16.42
CA SER A 92 -17.05 -22.40 15.51
C SER A 92 -15.57 -22.27 15.14
N PRO A 93 -15.24 -21.96 13.87
CA PRO A 93 -13.92 -21.48 13.52
C PRO A 93 -13.62 -20.13 14.18
N PRO A 94 -12.36 -19.63 14.18
CA PRO A 94 -12.04 -18.27 14.60
C PRO A 94 -12.82 -17.24 13.76
N TRP A 95 -13.40 -16.22 14.42
CA TRP A 95 -14.08 -15.12 13.73
C TRP A 95 -13.13 -13.98 13.37
N PHE A 96 -11.87 -14.29 13.22
CA PHE A 96 -10.84 -13.40 12.74
C PHE A 96 -9.81 -14.16 11.92
N ALA A 97 -9.11 -13.46 11.07
CA ALA A 97 -7.97 -13.97 10.33
C ALA A 97 -6.85 -12.93 10.34
N MET A 98 -5.62 -13.38 10.52
CA MET A 98 -4.43 -12.53 10.50
C MET A 98 -3.81 -12.57 9.10
N PHE A 99 -3.74 -11.40 8.46
CA PHE A 99 -3.04 -11.25 7.19
C PHE A 99 -1.61 -10.80 7.48
N SER A 100 -0.66 -11.72 7.34
CA SER A 100 0.75 -11.42 7.55
C SER A 100 1.56 -11.67 6.29
N PRO A 101 2.59 -10.83 6.02
CA PRO A 101 3.54 -11.10 4.96
C PRO A 101 4.26 -12.44 5.18
N ALA A 102 4.79 -13.03 4.10
CA ALA A 102 5.54 -14.28 4.17
C ALA A 102 6.88 -14.17 4.91
N ALA A 103 7.34 -12.94 5.21
CA ALA A 103 8.55 -12.71 5.98
C ALA A 103 8.37 -13.16 7.44
N VAL A 104 9.24 -14.08 7.86
CA VAL A 104 9.22 -14.63 9.22
C VAL A 104 9.88 -13.66 10.18
N LYS A 105 9.21 -13.36 11.28
CA LYS A 105 9.78 -12.55 12.36
C LYS A 105 10.73 -13.40 13.21
N ASN A 106 12.03 -13.15 13.07
CA ASN A 106 13.09 -13.81 13.82
C ASN A 106 13.47 -13.07 15.11
N LEU A 107 12.75 -12.02 15.48
CA LEU A 107 12.98 -11.27 16.71
C LEU A 107 12.36 -12.00 17.91
N ASP A 108 12.97 -11.82 19.09
CA ASP A 108 12.47 -12.39 20.35
C ASP A 108 11.02 -11.99 20.61
N GLY A 109 10.23 -12.94 21.14
CA GLY A 109 8.82 -12.73 21.44
C GLY A 109 7.89 -12.84 20.23
N GLY A 110 8.08 -13.85 19.38
CA GLY A 110 7.23 -14.12 18.21
C GLY A 110 5.75 -13.93 18.49
N THR A 111 5.16 -12.82 17.96
CA THR A 111 3.77 -12.44 18.20
C THR A 111 2.81 -13.14 17.25
N GLY A 112 3.29 -13.89 16.25
CA GLY A 112 2.47 -14.45 15.17
C GLY A 112 1.95 -13.43 14.16
N LEU A 113 2.31 -12.14 14.30
CA LEU A 113 1.85 -11.06 13.40
C LEU A 113 2.73 -10.90 12.14
N GLY A 114 3.81 -11.66 12.02
CA GLY A 114 4.74 -11.51 10.90
C GLY A 114 5.63 -10.27 11.02
N MET A 115 6.28 -9.91 9.94
CA MET A 115 7.17 -8.76 9.84
C MET A 115 6.80 -7.92 8.62
N SER A 116 6.95 -6.60 8.73
CA SER A 116 6.71 -5.70 7.60
C SER A 116 7.61 -6.04 6.42
N VAL A 117 7.07 -5.93 5.20
CA VAL A 117 7.82 -6.15 3.94
C VAL A 117 9.05 -5.24 3.84
N PHE A 118 9.01 -4.05 4.42
CA PHE A 118 10.12 -3.08 4.41
C PHE A 118 10.97 -3.08 5.70
N ALA A 119 10.75 -4.02 6.61
CA ALA A 119 11.46 -4.03 7.90
C ALA A 119 12.99 -4.11 7.75
N GLU A 120 13.47 -4.85 6.75
CA GLU A 120 14.90 -4.97 6.46
C GLU A 120 15.46 -3.81 5.60
N ALA A 121 14.60 -2.91 5.14
CA ALA A 121 14.94 -1.80 4.27
C ALA A 121 14.79 -0.41 4.94
N LEU A 122 14.73 -0.36 6.28
CA LEU A 122 14.55 0.91 7.01
C LEU A 122 15.71 1.88 6.82
N SER A 123 16.95 1.36 6.74
CA SER A 123 18.14 2.19 6.48
C SER A 123 18.11 2.81 5.09
N GLU A 124 17.60 2.07 4.10
CA GLU A 124 17.44 2.57 2.74
C GLU A 124 16.30 3.60 2.64
N ALA A 125 15.21 3.39 3.38
CA ALA A 125 14.14 4.38 3.50
C ALA A 125 14.65 5.70 4.07
N GLN A 126 15.46 5.67 5.14
CA GLN A 126 16.12 6.85 5.67
C GLN A 126 17.10 7.48 4.67
N GLY A 127 17.79 6.65 3.87
CA GLY A 127 18.66 7.12 2.80
C GLY A 127 17.91 7.86 1.71
N ILE A 128 16.69 7.42 1.36
CA ILE A 128 15.81 8.10 0.42
C ILE A 128 15.40 9.48 0.96
N ASP A 129 14.97 9.55 2.22
CA ASP A 129 14.60 10.81 2.86
C ASP A 129 15.77 11.80 2.84
N LEU A 130 16.96 11.36 3.21
CA LEU A 130 18.17 12.20 3.19
C LEU A 130 18.53 12.66 1.77
N ALA A 131 18.46 11.77 0.77
CA ALA A 131 18.75 12.12 -0.61
C ALA A 131 17.75 13.13 -1.17
N PHE A 132 16.48 12.97 -0.83
CA PHE A 132 15.41 13.87 -1.24
C PHE A 132 15.51 15.23 -0.55
N ASP A 133 15.85 15.26 0.75
CA ASP A 133 16.07 16.51 1.48
C ASP A 133 17.29 17.26 0.92
N ASN A 134 18.39 16.59 0.62
CA ASN A 134 19.54 17.19 -0.05
C ASN A 134 19.16 17.79 -1.40
N TYR A 135 18.32 17.11 -2.17
CA TYR A 135 17.84 17.62 -3.46
C TYR A 135 17.00 18.89 -3.28
N ARG A 136 16.09 18.90 -2.32
CA ARG A 136 15.27 20.09 -2.01
C ARG A 136 16.13 21.27 -1.54
N GLU A 137 17.08 20.99 -0.64
CA GLU A 137 17.99 22.01 -0.13
C GLU A 137 18.91 22.57 -1.23
N ASP A 138 19.39 21.73 -2.14
CA ASP A 138 20.20 22.17 -3.28
C ASP A 138 19.42 23.15 -4.17
N ILE A 139 18.15 22.86 -4.44
CA ILE A 139 17.24 23.75 -5.16
C ILE A 139 16.99 25.04 -4.35
N ARG A 140 16.70 24.91 -3.05
CA ARG A 140 16.36 26.03 -2.18
C ARG A 140 17.56 27.00 -1.97
N LEU A 141 18.76 26.44 -1.78
CA LEU A 141 19.97 27.21 -1.52
C LEU A 141 20.69 27.63 -2.80
N GLY A 142 20.47 26.92 -3.91
CA GLY A 142 21.08 27.18 -5.20
C GLY A 142 20.48 28.35 -5.97
N HIS A 143 19.56 29.09 -5.37
CA HIS A 143 19.07 30.33 -5.98
C HIS A 143 20.20 31.31 -6.14
N LYS A 144 20.22 32.03 -7.28
CA LYS A 144 21.11 33.15 -7.55
C LYS A 144 21.06 34.11 -6.36
N LYS A 145 22.25 34.46 -5.82
CA LYS A 145 22.38 35.43 -4.76
C LYS A 145 23.35 36.54 -5.19
N ILE A 146 23.01 37.75 -4.85
CA ILE A 146 23.84 38.95 -5.10
C ILE A 146 24.25 39.49 -3.75
N PHE A 147 25.52 39.34 -3.44
CA PHE A 147 26.13 39.95 -2.27
C PHE A 147 26.61 41.35 -2.65
N TYR A 148 26.22 42.37 -1.93
CA TYR A 148 26.55 43.75 -2.23
C TYR A 148 26.94 44.51 -0.96
N SER A 149 27.84 45.50 -1.12
CA SER A 149 28.20 46.40 -0.02
C SER A 149 27.06 47.38 0.26
N ALA A 150 26.83 47.70 1.53
CA ALA A 150 25.86 48.69 1.97
C ALA A 150 26.10 50.08 1.34
N ASP A 151 27.32 50.36 0.86
CA ASP A 151 27.67 51.64 0.21
C ASP A 151 27.02 51.84 -1.17
N ILE A 152 26.59 50.74 -1.82
CA ILE A 152 25.90 50.76 -3.12
C ILE A 152 24.40 51.06 -2.97
N CYS A 153 23.87 50.90 -1.75
CA CYS A 153 22.47 51.16 -1.48
C CYS A 153 22.09 52.60 -1.62
N ARG A 154 20.84 52.85 -2.03
CA ARG A 154 20.27 54.18 -1.99
C ARG A 154 20.21 54.69 -0.53
N LYS A 155 20.87 55.79 -0.25
CA LYS A 155 20.81 56.42 1.06
C LYS A 155 19.63 57.41 1.12
N VAL A 156 18.85 57.30 2.17
CA VAL A 156 17.76 58.22 2.48
C VAL A 156 17.99 58.73 3.89
N VAL A 157 17.94 60.06 4.04
CA VAL A 157 18.06 60.75 5.34
C VAL A 157 16.66 60.94 5.88
N ASP A 158 16.39 60.48 7.10
CA ASP A 158 15.12 60.69 7.77
C ASP A 158 14.96 62.10 8.33
N GLN A 159 13.83 62.40 8.98
CA GLN A 159 13.54 63.73 9.54
C GLN A 159 14.45 64.08 10.72
N ASP A 160 15.12 63.11 11.31
CA ASP A 160 16.08 63.26 12.44
C ASP A 160 17.53 63.37 11.95
N GLY A 161 17.77 63.40 10.64
CA GLY A 161 19.08 63.54 10.04
C GLY A 161 19.90 62.22 10.02
N VAL A 162 19.27 61.05 10.25
CA VAL A 162 19.94 59.75 10.25
C VAL A 162 19.88 59.16 8.83
N GLU A 163 21.05 58.75 8.33
CA GLU A 163 21.16 58.06 7.03
C GLU A 163 20.72 56.60 7.16
N HIS A 164 19.75 56.21 6.36
CA HIS A 164 19.30 54.81 6.20
C HIS A 164 19.67 54.30 4.81
N SER A 165 20.30 53.14 4.74
CA SER A 165 20.52 52.43 3.47
C SER A 165 19.31 51.62 3.11
N ILE A 166 18.70 51.93 1.98
CA ILE A 166 17.54 51.14 1.47
C ILE A 166 18.08 50.08 0.53
N PRO A 167 17.89 48.77 0.86
CA PRO A 167 18.26 47.68 -0.05
C PRO A 167 17.44 47.75 -1.34
N PRO A 168 17.93 47.17 -2.44
CA PRO A 168 17.12 46.97 -3.63
C PRO A 168 15.79 46.27 -3.30
N ASP A 169 14.73 46.71 -3.98
CA ASP A 169 13.41 46.12 -3.83
C ASP A 169 13.50 44.65 -4.25
N ASP A 170 13.29 43.75 -3.33
CA ASP A 170 13.39 42.29 -3.53
C ASP A 170 12.11 41.65 -2.99
N ASP A 171 11.18 41.27 -3.90
CA ASP A 171 9.96 40.55 -3.57
C ASP A 171 10.25 39.20 -2.92
N VAL A 172 11.46 38.68 -3.09
CA VAL A 172 11.96 37.45 -2.50
C VAL A 172 13.22 37.72 -1.72
N GLN A 173 13.13 38.19 -0.50
CA GLN A 173 14.24 38.59 0.44
C GLN A 173 15.47 37.66 0.52
N SER A 174 15.62 36.75 -0.41
CA SER A 174 16.69 35.75 -0.52
C SER A 174 17.71 36.04 -1.63
N GLN A 175 17.45 36.96 -2.55
CA GLN A 175 18.34 37.20 -3.69
C GLN A 175 19.44 38.23 -3.36
N PHE A 176 19.13 39.22 -2.54
CA PHE A 176 20.06 40.27 -2.20
C PHE A 176 20.53 40.15 -0.75
N VAL A 177 21.83 40.04 -0.56
CA VAL A 177 22.48 39.92 0.77
C VAL A 177 23.43 41.07 0.98
N THR A 178 23.13 41.93 1.95
CA THR A 178 24.02 43.06 2.33
C THR A 178 25.21 42.54 3.14
N LEU A 179 26.42 42.86 2.70
CA LEU A 179 27.63 42.61 3.46
C LEU A 179 27.90 43.77 4.44
N PRO A 180 28.32 43.48 5.68
CA PRO A 180 28.70 44.50 6.62
C PRO A 180 29.95 45.24 6.13
N GLN A 181 29.95 46.57 6.25
CA GLN A 181 31.08 47.43 5.90
C GLN A 181 32.29 47.10 6.80
N LYS A 182 33.43 46.87 6.18
CA LYS A 182 34.69 46.63 6.92
C LYS A 182 35.31 48.00 7.26
N GLU A 183 35.24 48.40 8.52
CA GLU A 183 35.92 49.62 8.97
C GLU A 183 37.41 49.54 8.68
N GLY A 184 37.94 50.51 7.91
CA GLY A 184 39.36 50.67 7.66
C GLY A 184 39.91 50.14 6.33
N SER A 185 39.12 49.69 5.41
CA SER A 185 39.55 49.32 4.05
C SER A 185 39.54 50.57 3.15
N LEU A 186 40.73 51.03 2.76
CA LEU A 186 40.90 52.13 1.79
C LEU A 186 40.70 51.69 0.33
N ASP A 187 40.30 50.47 0.11
CA ASP A 187 40.08 49.93 -1.21
C ASP A 187 38.56 50.06 -1.56
N GLN A 188 38.28 51.12 -2.30
CA GLN A 188 36.95 51.44 -2.84
C GLN A 188 36.59 50.57 -4.05
N SER A 189 36.85 49.29 -4.01
CA SER A 189 36.20 48.40 -4.97
C SER A 189 34.77 48.15 -4.47
N SER A 190 33.82 48.81 -5.11
CA SER A 190 32.39 48.55 -4.94
C SER A 190 32.13 47.12 -5.39
N GLU A 191 32.34 46.20 -4.46
CA GLU A 191 32.24 44.79 -4.79
C GLU A 191 30.79 44.33 -4.62
N TYR A 192 30.20 43.99 -5.71
CA TYR A 192 29.09 43.07 -5.70
C TYR A 192 29.63 41.70 -6.14
N HIS A 193 29.21 40.64 -5.45
CA HIS A 193 29.54 39.27 -5.80
C HIS A 193 28.29 38.57 -6.20
N GLU A 194 28.26 38.06 -7.42
CA GLU A 194 27.18 37.19 -7.90
C GLU A 194 27.51 35.74 -7.56
N TYR A 195 26.64 35.11 -6.82
CA TYR A 195 26.67 33.68 -6.55
C TYR A 195 25.55 33.02 -7.32
N ASN A 196 25.92 32.28 -8.35
CA ASN A 196 24.98 31.54 -9.21
C ASN A 196 25.53 30.12 -9.45
N PRO A 197 25.40 29.24 -8.44
CA PRO A 197 25.92 27.89 -8.54
C PRO A 197 25.12 27.06 -9.53
N ASP A 198 25.80 26.14 -10.21
CA ASP A 198 25.14 25.12 -10.98
C ASP A 198 24.38 24.17 -10.07
N LEU A 199 23.09 23.99 -10.32
CA LEU A 199 22.27 23.04 -9.57
C LEU A 199 22.65 21.61 -9.97
N ARG A 200 22.92 20.75 -8.99
CA ARG A 200 23.31 19.36 -9.18
C ARG A 200 22.11 18.45 -9.40
N VAL A 201 21.20 18.84 -10.29
CA VAL A 201 19.91 18.15 -10.52
C VAL A 201 20.12 16.70 -10.92
N GLU A 202 21.02 16.42 -11.87
CA GLU A 202 21.28 15.06 -12.35
C GLU A 202 21.88 14.16 -11.26
N GLN A 203 22.84 14.67 -10.49
CA GLN A 203 23.49 13.93 -9.42
C GLN A 203 22.49 13.62 -8.29
N ASN A 204 21.66 14.60 -7.92
CA ASN A 204 20.63 14.42 -6.90
C ASN A 204 19.56 13.44 -7.36
N HIS A 205 19.10 13.55 -8.62
CA HIS A 205 18.16 12.61 -9.20
C HIS A 205 18.71 11.17 -9.19
N LYS A 206 19.97 11.00 -9.60
CA LYS A 206 20.64 9.71 -9.56
C LYS A 206 20.78 9.15 -8.14
N ALA A 207 21.12 9.98 -7.16
CA ALA A 207 21.21 9.55 -5.77
C ALA A 207 19.87 9.04 -5.23
N VAL A 208 18.76 9.75 -5.50
CA VAL A 208 17.41 9.32 -5.13
C VAL A 208 17.05 8.00 -5.83
N GLN A 209 17.35 7.90 -7.13
CA GLN A 209 17.06 6.68 -7.91
C GLN A 209 17.86 5.46 -7.40
N ASP A 210 19.14 5.63 -7.08
CA ASP A 210 19.98 4.56 -6.55
C ASP A 210 19.46 4.06 -5.18
N MET A 211 19.05 4.97 -4.30
CA MET A 211 18.44 4.61 -3.00
C MET A 211 17.10 3.89 -3.17
N LEU A 212 16.25 4.34 -4.09
CA LEU A 212 14.99 3.67 -4.42
C LEU A 212 15.21 2.26 -4.96
N ASN A 213 16.23 2.06 -5.78
CA ASN A 213 16.58 0.74 -6.31
C ASN A 213 17.03 -0.21 -5.20
N LEU A 214 17.88 0.25 -4.26
CA LEU A 214 18.32 -0.54 -3.11
C LEU A 214 17.15 -0.88 -2.19
N PHE A 215 16.31 0.09 -1.88
CA PHE A 215 15.09 -0.12 -1.09
C PHE A 215 14.16 -1.16 -1.74
N SER A 216 13.91 -1.01 -3.04
CA SER A 216 13.07 -1.92 -3.81
C SER A 216 13.63 -3.35 -3.82
N PHE A 217 14.95 -3.48 -4.01
CA PHE A 217 15.63 -4.78 -3.96
C PHE A 217 15.47 -5.46 -2.60
N LYS A 218 15.72 -4.75 -1.50
CA LYS A 218 15.56 -5.29 -0.14
C LYS A 218 14.11 -5.66 0.20
N CYS A 219 13.14 -4.94 -0.35
CA CYS A 219 11.73 -5.28 -0.21
C CYS A 219 11.30 -6.48 -1.10
N GLY A 220 12.20 -7.03 -1.91
CA GLY A 220 11.89 -8.14 -2.82
C GLY A 220 11.05 -7.73 -4.04
N LEU A 221 11.04 -6.44 -4.39
CA LEU A 221 10.25 -5.90 -5.51
C LEU A 221 11.08 -5.80 -6.82
N GLY A 222 12.36 -6.17 -6.77
CA GLY A 222 13.32 -5.98 -7.86
C GLY A 222 13.95 -4.59 -7.89
N CYS A 223 15.08 -4.43 -8.61
CA CYS A 223 15.88 -3.20 -8.59
C CYS A 223 15.26 -2.02 -9.34
N HIS A 224 14.31 -2.24 -10.24
CA HIS A 224 13.81 -1.20 -11.16
C HIS A 224 12.32 -0.91 -10.98
N ARG A 225 11.77 -1.20 -9.79
CA ARG A 225 10.33 -1.02 -9.53
C ARG A 225 9.92 0.45 -9.56
N TYR A 226 10.76 1.33 -9.02
CA TYR A 226 10.52 2.77 -8.91
C TYR A 226 11.47 3.53 -9.84
N ASN A 227 11.37 3.27 -11.15
CA ASN A 227 12.15 4.00 -12.14
C ASN A 227 11.32 5.16 -12.70
N PHE A 228 11.84 6.38 -12.59
CA PHE A 228 11.22 7.58 -13.16
C PHE A 228 11.60 7.79 -14.62
N GLU A 229 12.67 7.15 -15.09
CA GLU A 229 12.99 7.17 -16.49
C GLU A 229 12.13 6.12 -17.21
N LEU A 230 11.26 6.56 -18.09
CA LEU A 230 10.58 5.70 -19.06
C LEU A 230 11.62 5.20 -20.05
N GLY A 231 12.46 4.27 -19.60
CA GLY A 231 13.41 3.58 -20.48
C GLY A 231 12.62 2.82 -21.54
N ASN A 232 13.08 2.87 -22.79
CA ASN A 232 12.59 2.03 -23.86
C ASN A 232 12.79 0.57 -23.46
N VAL A 233 11.76 -0.07 -22.92
CA VAL A 233 11.72 -1.52 -22.80
C VAL A 233 11.62 -2.07 -24.21
N THR A 234 12.73 -2.53 -24.73
CA THR A 234 12.87 -2.88 -26.14
C THR A 234 12.28 -4.24 -26.49
N THR A 235 12.06 -5.11 -25.50
CA THR A 235 11.48 -6.44 -25.72
C THR A 235 10.58 -6.91 -24.58
N ALA A 236 9.54 -7.69 -24.91
CA ALA A 236 8.66 -8.32 -23.90
C ALA A 236 9.44 -9.23 -22.94
N THR A 237 10.51 -9.85 -23.38
CA THR A 237 11.36 -10.72 -22.56
C THR A 237 12.11 -9.93 -21.48
N GLU A 238 12.63 -8.76 -21.83
CA GLU A 238 13.35 -7.87 -20.91
C GLU A 238 12.39 -7.27 -19.88
N TYR A 239 11.19 -6.90 -20.28
CA TYR A 239 10.12 -6.44 -19.40
C TYR A 239 9.69 -7.53 -18.41
N ASN A 240 9.50 -8.76 -18.88
CA ASN A 240 9.13 -9.88 -18.03
C ASN A 240 10.28 -10.26 -17.07
N GLY A 241 11.54 -10.21 -17.52
CA GLY A 241 12.71 -10.43 -16.67
C GLY A 241 12.80 -9.42 -15.51
N SER A 242 12.54 -8.15 -15.78
CA SER A 242 12.58 -7.08 -14.76
C SER A 242 11.47 -7.20 -13.70
N ARG A 243 10.39 -7.94 -13.99
CA ARG A 243 9.27 -8.18 -13.06
C ARG A 243 9.34 -9.50 -12.32
N GLN A 244 10.26 -10.38 -12.67
CA GLN A 244 10.33 -11.73 -12.11
C GLN A 244 10.46 -11.72 -10.58
N ASP A 245 11.24 -10.81 -10.02
CA ASP A 245 11.40 -10.68 -8.57
C ASP A 245 10.10 -10.23 -7.89
N LEU A 246 9.40 -9.27 -8.50
CA LEU A 246 8.09 -8.81 -8.01
C LEU A 246 7.07 -9.95 -8.00
N VAL A 247 7.02 -10.74 -9.07
CA VAL A 247 6.12 -11.89 -9.21
C VAL A 247 6.44 -12.94 -8.16
N ALA A 248 7.71 -13.29 -8.00
CA ALA A 248 8.16 -14.24 -6.98
C ALA A 248 7.79 -13.76 -5.56
N SER A 249 7.97 -12.48 -5.27
CA SER A 249 7.59 -11.87 -4.00
C SER A 249 6.08 -11.88 -3.78
N ALA A 250 5.30 -11.54 -4.79
CA ALA A 250 3.84 -11.59 -4.73
C ALA A 250 3.34 -13.01 -4.46
N ASN A 251 3.79 -13.99 -5.24
CA ASN A 251 3.41 -15.41 -5.07
C ASN A 251 3.78 -15.93 -3.67
N LYS A 252 4.95 -15.56 -3.15
CA LYS A 252 5.36 -15.91 -1.79
C LYS A 252 4.40 -15.36 -0.74
N ASN A 253 3.89 -14.14 -0.91
CA ASN A 253 2.96 -13.51 0.03
C ASN A 253 1.51 -14.01 -0.15
N GLN A 254 1.12 -14.51 -1.31
CA GLN A 254 -0.22 -15.07 -1.54
C GLN A 254 -0.49 -16.29 -0.66
N ILE A 255 0.51 -17.16 -0.44
CA ILE A 255 0.34 -18.41 0.32
C ILE A 255 -0.22 -18.21 1.73
N PRO A 256 0.35 -17.38 2.62
CA PRO A 256 -0.22 -17.15 3.95
C PRO A 256 -1.54 -16.39 3.91
N ILE A 257 -1.72 -15.50 2.93
CA ILE A 257 -2.96 -14.74 2.77
C ILE A 257 -4.12 -15.65 2.33
N GLU A 258 -3.88 -16.61 1.44
CA GLU A 258 -4.89 -17.58 0.99
C GLU A 258 -5.46 -18.38 2.18
N GLY A 259 -4.60 -18.90 3.04
CA GLY A 259 -5.03 -19.59 4.26
C GLY A 259 -5.91 -18.74 5.15
N SER A 260 -5.58 -17.46 5.30
CA SER A 260 -6.34 -16.48 6.08
C SER A 260 -7.69 -16.15 5.44
N LEU A 261 -7.74 -15.98 4.11
CA LEU A 261 -8.98 -15.77 3.36
C LEU A 261 -9.92 -16.96 3.49
N VAL A 262 -9.43 -18.17 3.28
CA VAL A 262 -10.22 -19.40 3.46
C VAL A 262 -10.76 -19.49 4.89
N GLY A 263 -9.94 -19.15 5.89
CA GLY A 263 -10.35 -19.15 7.30
C GLY A 263 -11.52 -18.20 7.58
N ILE A 264 -11.43 -16.95 7.12
CA ILE A 264 -12.50 -15.95 7.37
C ILE A 264 -13.77 -16.27 6.59
N VAL A 265 -13.66 -16.78 5.35
CA VAL A 265 -14.83 -17.22 4.57
C VAL A 265 -15.55 -18.37 5.25
N ARG A 266 -14.82 -19.36 5.81
CA ARG A 266 -15.43 -20.43 6.61
C ARG A 266 -16.14 -19.89 7.85
N ALA A 267 -15.57 -18.91 8.54
CA ALA A 267 -16.22 -18.27 9.67
C ALA A 267 -17.54 -17.57 9.26
N ILE A 268 -17.54 -16.89 8.11
CA ILE A 268 -18.74 -16.26 7.56
C ILE A 268 -19.82 -17.32 7.21
N LEU A 269 -19.45 -18.40 6.53
CA LEU A 269 -20.38 -19.48 6.19
C LEU A 269 -20.92 -20.17 7.44
N TRP A 270 -20.07 -20.41 8.43
CA TRP A 270 -20.49 -20.98 9.72
C TRP A 270 -21.50 -20.07 10.42
N ALA A 271 -21.22 -18.77 10.51
CA ALA A 271 -22.11 -17.80 11.15
C ALA A 271 -23.43 -17.65 10.37
N ALA A 272 -23.38 -17.62 9.05
CA ALA A 272 -24.58 -17.58 8.22
C ALA A 272 -25.49 -18.79 8.45
N LYS A 273 -24.93 -19.99 8.53
CA LYS A 273 -25.68 -21.22 8.80
C LYS A 273 -26.24 -21.25 10.22
N ASN A 274 -25.37 -21.06 11.23
CA ASN A 274 -25.71 -21.36 12.62
C ASN A 274 -26.38 -20.19 13.35
N LEU A 275 -26.12 -18.94 12.94
CA LEU A 275 -26.69 -17.75 13.59
C LEU A 275 -27.84 -17.14 12.78
N GLN A 276 -27.81 -17.26 11.44
CA GLN A 276 -28.83 -16.68 10.57
C GLN A 276 -29.78 -17.72 9.94
N GLY A 277 -29.48 -19.02 10.08
CA GLY A 277 -30.28 -20.08 9.49
C GLY A 277 -30.20 -20.15 7.96
N ALA A 278 -29.12 -19.62 7.36
CA ALA A 278 -28.93 -19.68 5.92
C ALA A 278 -28.67 -21.13 5.45
N ALA A 279 -29.20 -21.52 4.28
CA ALA A 279 -28.99 -22.83 3.67
C ALA A 279 -27.62 -22.90 2.97
N VAL A 280 -26.53 -22.77 3.72
CA VAL A 280 -25.16 -22.86 3.25
C VAL A 280 -24.40 -23.95 3.99
N ASP A 281 -23.38 -24.53 3.34
CA ASP A 281 -22.52 -25.53 3.97
C ASP A 281 -21.12 -24.91 4.26
N PRO A 282 -20.73 -24.78 5.51
CA PRO A 282 -19.41 -24.27 5.90
C PRO A 282 -18.22 -25.12 5.43
N GLU A 283 -18.47 -26.41 5.15
CA GLU A 283 -17.44 -27.35 4.67
C GLU A 283 -17.26 -27.35 3.16
N THR A 284 -18.01 -26.49 2.43
CA THR A 284 -17.83 -26.33 0.99
C THR A 284 -16.36 -26.00 0.67
N PRO A 285 -15.75 -26.67 -0.34
CA PRO A 285 -14.41 -26.34 -0.79
C PRO A 285 -14.33 -24.87 -1.24
N ILE A 286 -13.38 -24.14 -0.69
CA ILE A 286 -13.11 -22.73 -0.99
C ILE A 286 -11.82 -22.67 -1.79
N SER A 287 -11.84 -22.03 -2.96
CA SER A 287 -10.66 -21.70 -3.76
C SER A 287 -10.53 -20.20 -3.86
N VAL A 288 -9.30 -19.71 -3.81
CA VAL A 288 -8.96 -18.30 -4.04
C VAL A 288 -8.37 -18.19 -5.43
N ASP A 289 -8.99 -17.38 -6.27
CA ASP A 289 -8.48 -17.07 -7.61
C ASP A 289 -7.78 -15.69 -7.55
N TRP A 290 -6.48 -15.70 -7.81
CA TRP A 290 -5.68 -14.51 -7.77
C TRP A 290 -5.63 -13.86 -9.15
N ASP A 291 -5.90 -12.56 -9.21
CA ASP A 291 -5.65 -11.79 -10.42
C ASP A 291 -4.14 -11.59 -10.61
N ASP A 292 -3.56 -12.39 -11.49
CA ASP A 292 -2.14 -12.34 -11.85
C ASP A 292 -1.88 -11.49 -13.12
N SER A 293 -2.83 -10.64 -13.50
CA SER A 293 -2.74 -9.73 -14.66
C SER A 293 -1.52 -8.80 -14.62
N TYR A 294 -0.97 -8.55 -13.43
CA TYR A 294 0.29 -7.80 -13.25
C TYR A 294 1.54 -8.57 -13.66
N VAL A 295 1.43 -9.90 -13.82
CA VAL A 295 2.55 -10.80 -14.18
C VAL A 295 2.70 -10.92 -15.68
N THR A 296 1.57 -11.03 -16.37
CA THR A 296 1.54 -11.31 -17.81
C THR A 296 0.85 -10.14 -18.51
N ASP A 297 1.51 -9.60 -19.54
CA ASP A 297 0.87 -8.60 -20.39
C ASP A 297 -0.44 -9.18 -20.95
N ALA A 298 -1.51 -8.38 -20.92
CA ALA A 298 -2.82 -8.79 -21.39
C ALA A 298 -2.80 -9.37 -22.83
N GLU A 299 -1.94 -8.82 -23.70
CA GLU A 299 -1.75 -9.34 -25.04
C GLU A 299 -1.10 -10.73 -25.07
N THR A 300 -0.08 -10.94 -24.25
CA THR A 300 0.61 -12.23 -24.13
C THR A 300 -0.34 -13.30 -23.56
N ARG A 301 -1.12 -12.97 -22.55
CA ARG A 301 -2.16 -13.87 -21.99
C ARG A 301 -3.22 -14.21 -23.02
N MET A 302 -3.70 -13.23 -23.77
CA MET A 302 -4.68 -13.45 -24.84
C MET A 302 -4.10 -14.30 -25.98
N SER A 303 -2.82 -14.12 -26.31
CA SER A 303 -2.14 -14.94 -27.31
C SER A 303 -2.03 -16.40 -26.84
N GLN A 304 -1.61 -16.63 -25.61
CA GLN A 304 -1.54 -17.98 -25.02
C GLN A 304 -2.93 -18.65 -24.98
N MET A 305 -3.97 -17.94 -24.48
CA MET A 305 -5.33 -18.46 -24.46
C MET A 305 -5.85 -18.79 -25.87
N ARG A 306 -5.47 -18.00 -26.89
CA ARG A 306 -5.81 -18.29 -28.28
C ARG A 306 -5.11 -19.56 -28.76
N ASP A 307 -3.84 -19.70 -28.47
CA ASP A 307 -3.04 -20.86 -28.92
C ASP A 307 -3.51 -22.14 -28.20
N ASP A 308 -3.85 -22.07 -26.92
CA ASP A 308 -4.47 -23.16 -26.16
C ASP A 308 -5.86 -23.53 -26.71
N ALA A 309 -6.65 -22.53 -27.11
CA ALA A 309 -7.97 -22.78 -27.70
C ALA A 309 -7.85 -23.39 -29.12
N LEU A 310 -6.81 -23.03 -29.87
CA LEU A 310 -6.53 -23.61 -31.19
C LEU A 310 -5.98 -25.05 -31.08
N SER A 311 -5.16 -25.33 -30.07
CA SER A 311 -4.61 -26.66 -29.80
C SER A 311 -5.61 -27.61 -29.09
N GLY A 312 -6.78 -27.10 -28.68
CA GLY A 312 -7.82 -27.89 -28.00
C GLY A 312 -7.58 -28.09 -26.50
N LEU A 313 -6.57 -27.44 -25.91
CA LEU A 313 -6.29 -27.48 -24.48
C LEU A 313 -7.27 -26.61 -23.68
N LEU A 314 -7.77 -25.54 -24.29
CA LEU A 314 -8.76 -24.64 -23.70
C LEU A 314 -10.05 -24.64 -24.53
N PRO A 315 -11.25 -24.74 -23.93
CA PRO A 315 -12.50 -24.58 -24.66
C PRO A 315 -12.60 -23.21 -25.32
N ARG A 316 -12.97 -23.15 -26.58
CA ARG A 316 -13.03 -21.90 -27.38
C ARG A 316 -13.89 -20.80 -26.73
N TYR A 317 -15.00 -21.18 -26.11
CA TYR A 317 -15.88 -20.20 -25.44
C TYR A 317 -15.18 -19.45 -24.30
N LYS A 318 -14.24 -20.08 -23.57
CA LYS A 318 -13.47 -19.42 -22.52
C LYS A 318 -12.55 -18.33 -23.06
N TYR A 319 -11.88 -18.60 -24.20
CA TYR A 319 -11.10 -17.58 -24.91
C TYR A 319 -11.98 -16.42 -25.39
N LEU A 320 -13.16 -16.73 -25.96
CA LEU A 320 -14.10 -15.70 -26.44
C LEU A 320 -14.67 -14.86 -25.30
N SER A 321 -15.02 -15.48 -24.17
CA SER A 321 -15.48 -14.79 -22.96
C SER A 321 -14.42 -13.80 -22.45
N ALA A 322 -13.17 -14.24 -22.33
CA ALA A 322 -12.06 -13.40 -21.88
C ALA A 322 -11.72 -12.26 -22.88
N ARG A 323 -11.77 -12.53 -24.18
CA ARG A 323 -11.43 -11.57 -25.22
C ARG A 323 -12.46 -10.46 -25.39
N TYR A 324 -13.75 -10.81 -25.32
CA TYR A 324 -14.86 -9.88 -25.60
C TYR A 324 -15.57 -9.41 -24.32
N GLY A 325 -15.18 -9.90 -23.15
CA GLY A 325 -15.79 -9.50 -21.88
C GLY A 325 -17.26 -9.88 -21.75
N VAL A 326 -17.68 -10.97 -22.44
CA VAL A 326 -19.06 -11.45 -22.46
C VAL A 326 -19.26 -12.64 -21.50
N SER A 327 -20.49 -12.90 -21.10
CA SER A 327 -20.81 -14.05 -20.27
C SER A 327 -20.41 -15.38 -20.92
N GLU A 328 -20.14 -16.42 -20.12
CA GLU A 328 -19.82 -17.75 -20.67
C GLU A 328 -20.93 -18.30 -21.55
N GLU A 329 -22.22 -17.98 -21.27
CA GLU A 329 -23.36 -18.39 -22.07
C GLU A 329 -23.36 -17.74 -23.44
N ASP A 330 -23.08 -16.44 -23.51
CA ASP A 330 -23.00 -15.71 -24.78
C ASP A 330 -21.75 -16.12 -25.55
N ALA A 331 -20.63 -16.36 -24.87
CA ALA A 331 -19.41 -16.88 -25.50
C ALA A 331 -19.62 -18.29 -26.10
N ARG A 332 -20.45 -19.14 -25.49
CA ARG A 332 -20.82 -20.45 -26.06
C ARG A 332 -21.65 -20.30 -27.32
N LYS A 333 -22.61 -19.37 -27.36
CA LYS A 333 -23.40 -19.05 -28.54
C LYS A 333 -22.51 -18.59 -29.68
N LEU A 334 -21.59 -17.61 -29.41
CA LEU A 334 -20.62 -17.14 -30.40
C LEU A 334 -19.72 -18.26 -30.92
N ALA A 335 -19.26 -19.14 -30.04
CA ALA A 335 -18.46 -20.30 -30.44
C ALA A 335 -19.21 -21.27 -31.37
N GLN A 336 -20.49 -21.43 -31.11
CA GLN A 336 -21.36 -22.32 -31.89
C GLN A 336 -21.71 -21.69 -33.25
N GLU A 337 -22.06 -20.42 -33.30
CA GLU A 337 -22.28 -19.66 -34.54
C GLU A 337 -21.08 -19.70 -35.46
N ALA A 338 -19.85 -19.42 -34.91
CA ALA A 338 -18.64 -19.51 -35.67
C ALA A 338 -18.30 -20.93 -36.16
N ALA A 339 -18.70 -21.98 -35.41
CA ALA A 339 -18.53 -23.36 -35.83
C ALA A 339 -19.52 -23.74 -36.94
N ASP A 340 -20.72 -23.22 -36.91
CA ASP A 340 -21.77 -23.49 -37.91
C ASP A 340 -21.49 -22.71 -39.22
N GLU A 341 -20.99 -21.50 -39.15
CA GLU A 341 -20.51 -20.76 -40.36
C GLU A 341 -19.35 -21.47 -41.06
N ASN A 342 -18.43 -22.07 -40.30
CA ASN A 342 -17.32 -22.84 -40.88
C ASN A 342 -17.70 -24.22 -41.48
N LYS A 343 -18.94 -24.66 -41.27
CA LYS A 343 -19.50 -25.87 -41.88
C LYS A 343 -20.19 -25.61 -43.20
N GLN A 344 -19.86 -24.54 -43.94
CA GLN A 344 -20.41 -24.32 -45.31
C GLN A 344 -20.18 -25.55 -46.19
N PRO A 345 -21.16 -25.93 -47.01
CA PRO A 345 -21.12 -27.19 -47.75
C PRO A 345 -19.99 -27.12 -48.80
N GLU A 346 -19.22 -28.23 -48.88
CA GLU A 346 -18.40 -28.49 -50.03
C GLU A 346 -19.28 -28.33 -51.30
N LEU A 347 -18.99 -27.31 -52.08
CA LEU A 347 -19.56 -27.20 -53.43
C LEU A 347 -19.14 -28.46 -54.20
N SER A 348 -20.06 -29.46 -54.27
CA SER A 348 -19.90 -30.56 -55.17
C SER A 348 -19.98 -30.03 -56.59
N PHE A 349 -18.82 -29.82 -57.22
CA PHE A 349 -18.76 -29.72 -58.69
C PHE A 349 -19.19 -31.06 -59.25
N GLY A 350 -20.48 -31.13 -59.63
CA GLY A 350 -21.03 -32.21 -60.42
C GLY A 350 -20.31 -32.25 -61.75
N GLY A 351 -19.46 -33.27 -61.96
CA GLY A 351 -18.95 -33.63 -63.26
C GLY A 351 -20.13 -34.08 -64.11
N GLY A 352 -20.55 -33.23 -65.04
CA GLY A 352 -21.38 -33.59 -66.16
C GLY A 352 -20.53 -34.20 -67.26
N GLY A 353 -20.90 -35.38 -67.67
CA GLY A 353 -20.26 -36.24 -68.69
C GLY A 353 -20.29 -35.76 -70.10
#